data_822fcdf1b4feaf1a6a1eea1ea5d91273
#
_entry.id   822fcdf1b4feaf1a6a1eea1ea5d91273
#
_cell.length_a   1.000
_cell.length_b   1.000
_cell.length_c   1.000
_cell.angle_alpha   90.00
_cell.angle_beta   90.00
_cell.angle_gamma   90.00
#
_symmetry.space_group_name_H-M   'P 1'
#
loop_
_entity.id
_entity.type
_entity.pdbx_description
1 polymer ?
#
loop_
_entity_poly.entity_id
_entity_poly.type
_entity_poly.pdbx_seq_one_letter_code
_entity_poly.pdbx_strand_id
1 'polypeptide(L)'
;LPEGSGLEETKKITYELTGILEKEEKVTGVTSFIGCSSPRFHMSYAPVIAGKNFAQLIVNTESIEASLELLDKLAPVYSNHWPGAYVRWKQMDYLPVPTYEYRFYGNNIDSIQKAADMLMQEMRTIPELEWVHTDYDRPSPLVEISLDPVASSQLGISRTSAELQLMLQTGKMQIGSIWEAGSVDGKSRTYEVPLVLKDRATEQMTFSDVDDTYLSTATGTSVPLRQVAGVAPRWGHTKIVHRNGERCISVT
;
A
#
# COMPACT_ATOMS: atom_id res chain seq x y z
N LEU A 1 1.51 -6.38 3.02
CA LEU A 1 2.96 -6.23 2.94
C LEU A 1 3.36 -4.83 3.43
N PRO A 2 4.65 -4.59 3.76
CA PRO A 2 5.13 -3.27 4.18
C PRO A 2 4.88 -2.20 3.11
N GLU A 3 4.78 -0.96 3.55
CA GLU A 3 4.78 0.18 2.64
C GLU A 3 6.05 0.18 1.78
N GLY A 4 5.89 0.46 0.49
CA GLY A 4 6.98 0.38 -0.48
C GLY A 4 7.11 -0.96 -1.22
N SER A 5 6.41 -2.02 -0.78
CA SER A 5 6.35 -3.29 -1.52
C SER A 5 5.67 -3.10 -2.87
N GLY A 6 6.24 -3.74 -3.89
CA GLY A 6 5.73 -3.69 -5.26
C GLY A 6 4.48 -4.56 -5.47
N LEU A 7 3.71 -4.22 -6.50
CA LEU A 7 2.51 -4.99 -6.86
C LEU A 7 2.86 -6.44 -7.26
N GLU A 8 4.01 -6.67 -7.89
CA GLU A 8 4.43 -8.01 -8.32
C GLU A 8 4.75 -8.92 -7.12
N GLU A 9 5.33 -8.37 -6.06
CA GLU A 9 5.56 -9.12 -4.83
C GLU A 9 4.24 -9.50 -4.15
N THR A 10 3.32 -8.55 -4.04
CA THR A 10 1.97 -8.80 -3.53
C THR A 10 1.24 -9.86 -4.34
N LYS A 11 1.33 -9.78 -5.66
CA LYS A 11 0.75 -10.74 -6.60
C LYS A 11 1.30 -12.15 -6.42
N LYS A 12 2.63 -12.28 -6.28
CA LYS A 12 3.30 -13.56 -6.07
C LYS A 12 2.77 -14.26 -4.82
N ILE A 13 2.77 -13.56 -3.68
CA ILE A 13 2.27 -14.12 -2.41
C ILE A 13 0.78 -14.46 -2.51
N THR A 14 -0.01 -13.59 -3.14
CA THR A 14 -1.45 -13.84 -3.32
C THR A 14 -1.72 -15.09 -4.14
N TYR A 15 -0.98 -15.32 -5.23
CA TYR A 15 -1.14 -16.53 -6.04
C TYR A 15 -0.70 -17.79 -5.32
N GLU A 16 0.38 -17.73 -4.54
CA GLU A 16 0.80 -18.85 -3.71
C GLU A 16 -0.27 -19.23 -2.69
N LEU A 17 -0.83 -18.23 -1.97
CA LEU A 17 -1.90 -18.45 -1.02
C LEU A 17 -3.19 -18.95 -1.70
N THR A 18 -3.56 -18.39 -2.85
CA THR A 18 -4.70 -18.87 -3.64
C THR A 18 -4.54 -20.34 -3.99
N GLY A 19 -3.36 -20.75 -4.46
CA GLY A 19 -3.09 -22.16 -4.80
C GLY A 19 -3.07 -23.11 -3.60
N ILE A 20 -2.83 -22.62 -2.39
CA ILE A 20 -2.97 -23.40 -1.15
C ILE A 20 -4.46 -23.58 -0.83
N LEU A 21 -5.23 -22.49 -0.89
CA LEU A 21 -6.67 -22.49 -0.61
C LEU A 21 -7.49 -23.34 -1.57
N GLU A 22 -7.17 -23.31 -2.87
CA GLU A 22 -7.85 -24.11 -3.90
C GLU A 22 -7.63 -25.61 -3.75
N LYS A 23 -6.62 -26.05 -2.99
CA LYS A 23 -6.37 -27.47 -2.71
C LYS A 23 -7.21 -28.01 -1.54
N GLU A 24 -7.84 -27.13 -0.78
CA GLU A 24 -8.67 -27.54 0.35
C GLU A 24 -10.02 -28.05 -0.15
N GLU A 25 -10.38 -29.28 0.21
CA GLU A 25 -11.60 -29.97 -0.28
C GLU A 25 -12.89 -29.20 -0.02
N LYS A 26 -12.96 -28.47 1.12
CA LYS A 26 -14.14 -27.72 1.56
C LYS A 26 -14.21 -26.28 0.97
N VAL A 27 -13.25 -25.90 0.14
CA VAL A 27 -13.24 -24.61 -0.55
C VAL A 27 -13.94 -24.74 -1.90
N THR A 28 -15.00 -23.98 -2.09
CA THR A 28 -15.79 -23.99 -3.34
C THR A 28 -15.34 -22.93 -4.34
N GLY A 29 -14.59 -21.92 -3.88
CA GLY A 29 -14.01 -20.91 -4.77
C GLY A 29 -13.20 -19.86 -4.02
N VAL A 30 -12.21 -19.31 -4.70
CA VAL A 30 -11.34 -18.23 -4.20
C VAL A 30 -11.37 -17.08 -5.19
N THR A 31 -11.63 -15.88 -4.69
CA THR A 31 -11.57 -14.65 -5.48
C THR A 31 -10.53 -13.72 -4.88
N SER A 32 -9.51 -13.38 -5.67
CA SER A 32 -8.37 -12.56 -5.21
C SER A 32 -8.43 -11.16 -5.82
N PHE A 33 -8.33 -10.14 -4.97
CA PHE A 33 -8.21 -8.73 -5.33
C PHE A 33 -6.79 -8.27 -4.97
N ILE A 34 -6.01 -7.87 -5.97
CA ILE A 34 -4.59 -7.52 -5.81
C ILE A 34 -4.40 -6.03 -6.05
N GLY A 35 -3.76 -5.33 -5.10
CA GLY A 35 -3.62 -3.87 -5.14
C GLY A 35 -4.90 -3.09 -4.81
N CYS A 36 -5.96 -3.79 -4.48
CA CYS A 36 -7.26 -3.21 -4.13
C CYS A 36 -8.03 -4.13 -3.17
N SER A 37 -9.06 -3.60 -2.54
CA SER A 37 -10.04 -4.41 -1.83
C SER A 37 -11.20 -4.79 -2.76
N SER A 38 -11.99 -5.77 -2.35
CA SER A 38 -13.22 -6.11 -3.07
C SER A 38 -14.19 -4.92 -3.12
N PRO A 39 -15.00 -4.79 -4.16
CA PRO A 39 -16.13 -3.87 -4.15
C PRO A 39 -17.07 -4.16 -2.98
N ARG A 40 -17.85 -3.15 -2.57
CA ARG A 40 -18.83 -3.34 -1.51
C ARG A 40 -19.90 -4.33 -1.94
N PHE A 41 -19.96 -5.48 -1.30
CA PHE A 41 -20.93 -6.55 -1.57
C PHE A 41 -21.87 -6.80 -0.40
N HIS A 42 -21.62 -6.22 0.78
CA HIS A 42 -22.45 -6.34 1.96
C HIS A 42 -22.58 -4.99 2.70
N MET A 43 -23.68 -4.77 3.42
CA MET A 43 -23.98 -3.48 4.07
C MET A 43 -22.96 -3.14 5.16
N SER A 44 -22.52 -4.11 5.94
CA SER A 44 -21.54 -3.91 7.02
C SER A 44 -20.08 -3.98 6.52
N TYR A 45 -19.83 -4.33 5.27
CA TYR A 45 -18.50 -4.34 4.69
C TYR A 45 -18.13 -2.98 4.12
N ALA A 46 -17.03 -2.41 4.57
CA ALA A 46 -16.45 -1.20 4.01
C ALA A 46 -15.15 -1.55 3.23
N PRO A 47 -15.09 -1.25 1.92
CA PRO A 47 -13.85 -1.37 1.18
C PRO A 47 -12.74 -0.53 1.80
N VAL A 48 -11.53 -1.08 1.86
CA VAL A 48 -10.34 -0.37 2.33
C VAL A 48 -9.71 0.36 1.15
N ILE A 49 -9.24 1.59 1.37
CA ILE A 49 -8.37 2.27 0.42
C ILE A 49 -7.03 1.51 0.44
N ALA A 50 -6.80 0.74 -0.60
CA ALA A 50 -5.67 -0.16 -0.69
C ALA A 50 -4.58 0.40 -1.62
N GLY A 51 -3.37 -0.13 -1.46
CA GLY A 51 -2.20 0.21 -2.26
C GLY A 51 -1.58 -1.04 -2.89
N LYS A 52 -0.48 -0.86 -3.59
CA LYS A 52 0.25 -1.94 -4.26
C LYS A 52 0.69 -3.07 -3.32
N ASN A 53 0.83 -2.77 -2.03
CA ASN A 53 1.24 -3.68 -0.96
C ASN A 53 0.09 -4.45 -0.31
N PHE A 54 -1.13 -4.32 -0.83
CA PHE A 54 -2.33 -4.92 -0.27
C PHE A 54 -2.98 -5.93 -1.24
N ALA A 55 -3.50 -7.02 -0.70
CA ALA A 55 -4.40 -7.91 -1.41
C ALA A 55 -5.50 -8.41 -0.46
N GLN A 56 -6.63 -8.76 -1.04
CA GLN A 56 -7.75 -9.37 -0.33
C GLN A 56 -8.21 -10.61 -1.07
N LEU A 57 -8.39 -11.70 -0.33
CA LEU A 57 -8.97 -12.93 -0.84
C LEU A 57 -10.35 -13.13 -0.21
N ILE A 58 -11.33 -13.47 -1.01
CA ILE A 58 -12.64 -13.94 -0.56
C ILE A 58 -12.68 -15.43 -0.86
N VAL A 59 -12.82 -16.22 0.20
CA VAL A 59 -12.84 -17.67 0.14
C VAL A 59 -14.26 -18.14 0.44
N ASN A 60 -14.87 -18.82 -0.51
CA ASN A 60 -16.17 -19.46 -0.35
C ASN A 60 -15.97 -20.92 0.05
N THR A 61 -16.68 -21.34 1.08
CA THR A 61 -16.66 -22.69 1.60
C THR A 61 -18.03 -23.35 1.51
N GLU A 62 -18.09 -24.65 1.66
CA GLU A 62 -19.35 -25.41 1.60
C GLU A 62 -20.32 -25.10 2.73
N SER A 63 -19.80 -24.75 3.92
CA SER A 63 -20.60 -24.41 5.09
C SER A 63 -19.88 -23.46 6.05
N ILE A 64 -20.59 -22.97 7.06
CA ILE A 64 -20.03 -22.12 8.12
C ILE A 64 -19.00 -22.91 8.94
N GLU A 65 -19.31 -24.15 9.25
CA GLU A 65 -18.41 -25.06 9.99
C GLU A 65 -17.13 -25.31 9.24
N ALA A 66 -17.22 -25.51 7.92
CA ALA A 66 -16.06 -25.63 7.04
C ALA A 66 -15.17 -24.37 7.06
N SER A 67 -15.80 -23.19 7.15
CA SER A 67 -15.05 -21.92 7.30
C SER A 67 -14.27 -21.86 8.60
N LEU A 68 -14.89 -22.27 9.72
CA LEU A 68 -14.23 -22.28 11.03
C LEU A 68 -13.08 -23.28 11.07
N GLU A 69 -13.31 -24.52 10.60
CA GLU A 69 -12.25 -25.53 10.53
C GLU A 69 -11.07 -25.06 9.65
N LEU A 70 -11.36 -24.37 8.54
CA LEU A 70 -10.33 -23.85 7.65
C LEU A 70 -9.51 -22.75 8.36
N LEU A 71 -10.17 -21.85 9.09
CA LEU A 71 -9.51 -20.83 9.90
C LEU A 71 -8.59 -21.44 10.94
N ASP A 72 -9.09 -22.38 11.75
CA ASP A 72 -8.32 -23.06 12.80
C ASP A 72 -7.12 -23.82 12.22
N LYS A 73 -7.26 -24.38 11.03
CA LYS A 73 -6.21 -25.13 10.34
C LYS A 73 -5.13 -24.24 9.75
N LEU A 74 -5.53 -23.20 9.01
CA LEU A 74 -4.62 -22.44 8.16
C LEU A 74 -4.09 -21.16 8.81
N ALA A 75 -4.86 -20.48 9.66
CA ALA A 75 -4.43 -19.23 10.26
C ALA A 75 -3.14 -19.37 11.08
N PRO A 76 -2.98 -20.37 11.96
CA PRO A 76 -1.73 -20.53 12.72
C PRO A 76 -0.50 -20.76 11.84
N VAL A 77 -0.68 -21.38 10.68
CA VAL A 77 0.41 -21.73 9.76
C VAL A 77 0.78 -20.58 8.83
N TYR A 78 -0.23 -19.91 8.28
CA TYR A 78 -0.02 -18.98 7.17
C TYR A 78 -0.12 -17.51 7.53
N SER A 79 -0.47 -17.13 8.76
CA SER A 79 -0.54 -15.71 9.16
C SER A 79 0.80 -14.98 9.04
N ASN A 80 1.90 -15.64 9.36
CA ASN A 80 3.27 -15.10 9.31
C ASN A 80 4.21 -15.94 8.43
N HIS A 81 3.67 -16.72 7.49
CA HIS A 81 4.45 -17.66 6.69
C HIS A 81 5.44 -16.96 5.76
N TRP A 82 5.03 -15.86 5.15
CA TRP A 82 5.89 -15.13 4.21
C TRP A 82 6.67 -14.03 4.94
N PRO A 83 8.01 -13.97 4.75
CA PRO A 83 8.80 -12.88 5.30
C PRO A 83 8.30 -11.52 4.83
N GLY A 84 8.00 -10.63 5.77
CA GLY A 84 7.49 -9.29 5.46
C GLY A 84 6.03 -9.21 5.04
N ALA A 85 5.33 -10.33 4.88
CA ALA A 85 3.89 -10.33 4.64
C ALA A 85 3.12 -10.79 5.86
N TYR A 86 1.98 -10.19 6.07
CA TYR A 86 1.08 -10.54 7.15
C TYR A 86 -0.30 -10.88 6.59
N VAL A 87 -0.78 -12.10 6.83
CA VAL A 87 -2.06 -12.59 6.32
C VAL A 87 -3.09 -12.60 7.43
N ARG A 88 -4.12 -11.81 7.27
CA ARG A 88 -5.26 -11.77 8.17
C ARG A 88 -6.33 -12.76 7.75
N TRP A 89 -6.66 -13.63 8.64
CA TRP A 89 -7.76 -14.58 8.50
C TRP A 89 -8.97 -14.05 9.29
N LYS A 90 -10.08 -14.01 8.65
CA LYS A 90 -11.30 -13.56 9.31
C LYS A 90 -12.51 -14.21 8.66
N GLN A 91 -13.38 -14.78 9.48
CA GLN A 91 -14.73 -15.09 9.02
C GLN A 91 -15.48 -13.78 8.77
N MET A 92 -16.28 -13.73 7.74
CA MET A 92 -17.13 -12.59 7.48
C MET A 92 -18.18 -12.45 8.58
N ASP A 93 -18.10 -11.39 9.35
CA ASP A 93 -19.07 -11.04 10.38
C ASP A 93 -19.74 -9.68 10.10
N TYR A 94 -20.76 -9.37 10.88
CA TYR A 94 -21.52 -8.13 10.75
C TYR A 94 -20.86 -6.91 11.41
N LEU A 95 -19.77 -7.10 12.16
CA LEU A 95 -19.06 -6.03 12.85
C LEU A 95 -17.68 -5.83 12.22
N PRO A 96 -17.50 -4.79 11.38
CA PRO A 96 -16.23 -4.53 10.70
C PRO A 96 -15.17 -3.89 11.60
N VAL A 97 -15.46 -3.68 12.87
CA VAL A 97 -14.56 -3.05 13.85
C VAL A 97 -13.75 -4.09 14.61
N PRO A 98 -12.49 -3.80 14.98
CA PRO A 98 -11.73 -4.66 15.85
C PRO A 98 -12.41 -4.79 17.22
N THR A 99 -12.28 -5.97 17.84
CA THR A 99 -12.87 -6.25 19.16
C THR A 99 -12.29 -5.33 20.23
N TYR A 100 -11.00 -5.08 20.13
CA TYR A 100 -10.28 -4.14 21.01
C TYR A 100 -9.51 -3.16 20.13
N GLU A 101 -9.59 -1.87 20.47
CA GLU A 101 -8.83 -0.81 19.83
C GLU A 101 -8.37 0.18 20.89
N TYR A 102 -7.06 0.27 21.07
CA TYR A 102 -6.40 1.23 21.95
C TYR A 102 -5.79 2.33 21.13
N ARG A 103 -6.08 3.58 21.48
CA ARG A 103 -5.62 4.75 20.74
C ARG A 103 -4.73 5.61 21.61
N PHE A 104 -3.54 5.86 21.15
CA PHE A 104 -2.56 6.71 21.79
C PHE A 104 -2.54 8.07 21.10
N TYR A 105 -2.76 9.13 21.87
CA TYR A 105 -2.77 10.51 21.37
C TYR A 105 -1.59 11.29 21.91
N GLY A 106 -1.05 12.22 21.13
CA GLY A 106 -0.01 13.13 21.61
C GLY A 106 0.70 13.88 20.51
N ASN A 107 1.43 14.92 20.90
CA ASN A 107 2.19 15.74 19.98
C ASN A 107 3.55 15.15 19.63
N ASN A 108 4.11 14.30 20.51
CA ASN A 108 5.39 13.64 20.27
C ASN A 108 5.18 12.23 19.77
N ILE A 109 5.46 12.03 18.49
CA ILE A 109 5.24 10.75 17.81
C ILE A 109 6.08 9.61 18.40
N ASP A 110 7.32 9.89 18.80
CA ASP A 110 8.21 8.87 19.36
C ASP A 110 7.71 8.35 20.70
N SER A 111 7.10 9.23 21.51
CA SER A 111 6.53 8.84 22.80
C SER A 111 5.30 7.99 22.68
N ILE A 112 4.38 8.35 21.75
CA ILE A 112 3.16 7.58 21.54
C ILE A 112 3.47 6.25 20.83
N GLN A 113 4.47 6.22 19.95
CA GLN A 113 4.94 4.98 19.33
C GLN A 113 5.53 4.02 20.37
N LYS A 114 6.40 4.49 21.25
CA LYS A 114 6.94 3.67 22.34
C LYS A 114 5.85 3.08 23.23
N ALA A 115 4.84 3.88 23.58
CA ALA A 115 3.71 3.40 24.37
C ALA A 115 2.88 2.34 23.62
N ALA A 116 2.65 2.56 22.32
CA ALA A 116 1.96 1.57 21.48
C ALA A 116 2.77 0.27 21.35
N ASP A 117 4.09 0.36 21.15
CA ASP A 117 4.98 -0.80 21.05
C ASP A 117 5.01 -1.61 22.36
N MET A 118 5.05 -0.94 23.50
CA MET A 118 4.98 -1.58 24.82
C MET A 118 3.66 -2.33 24.99
N LEU A 119 2.53 -1.68 24.65
CA LEU A 119 1.22 -2.35 24.71
C LEU A 119 1.15 -3.57 23.78
N MET A 120 1.63 -3.43 22.54
CA MET A 120 1.67 -4.56 21.60
C MET A 120 2.51 -5.73 22.11
N GLN A 121 3.64 -5.45 22.76
CA GLN A 121 4.47 -6.51 23.36
C GLN A 121 3.70 -7.27 24.45
N GLU A 122 3.04 -6.57 25.36
CA GLU A 122 2.23 -7.18 26.40
C GLU A 122 1.02 -7.95 25.81
N MET A 123 0.30 -7.34 24.87
CA MET A 123 -0.85 -8.00 24.23
C MET A 123 -0.47 -9.31 23.53
N ARG A 124 0.72 -9.37 22.91
CA ARG A 124 1.21 -10.59 22.25
C ARG A 124 1.57 -11.72 23.21
N THR A 125 1.66 -11.46 24.49
CA THR A 125 1.87 -12.50 25.53
C THR A 125 0.56 -13.20 25.93
N ILE A 126 -0.58 -12.64 25.55
CA ILE A 126 -1.92 -13.14 25.88
C ILE A 126 -2.36 -14.08 24.76
N PRO A 127 -2.48 -15.40 25.03
CA PRO A 127 -2.78 -16.40 23.99
C PRO A 127 -4.12 -16.21 23.29
N GLU A 128 -5.09 -15.59 23.98
CA GLU A 128 -6.43 -15.34 23.47
C GLU A 128 -6.51 -14.12 22.52
N LEU A 129 -5.43 -13.32 22.45
CA LEU A 129 -5.35 -12.17 21.54
C LEU A 129 -4.62 -12.57 20.26
N GLU A 130 -5.39 -12.72 19.22
CA GLU A 130 -4.85 -12.87 17.85
C GLU A 130 -4.77 -11.49 17.20
N TRP A 131 -3.77 -11.30 16.32
CA TRP A 131 -3.77 -10.13 15.43
C TRP A 131 -3.40 -8.80 16.06
N VAL A 132 -2.52 -8.78 17.04
CA VAL A 132 -2.01 -7.54 17.63
C VAL A 132 -1.15 -6.78 16.63
N HIS A 133 -1.68 -5.67 16.11
CA HIS A 133 -0.98 -4.83 15.16
C HIS A 133 -1.30 -3.34 15.38
N THR A 134 -0.56 -2.47 14.72
CA THR A 134 -0.74 -1.01 14.78
C THR A 134 -1.06 -0.47 13.38
N ASP A 135 -1.79 0.65 13.35
CA ASP A 135 -2.02 1.45 12.15
C ASP A 135 -0.84 2.36 11.78
N TYR A 136 0.22 2.36 12.61
CA TYR A 136 1.43 3.12 12.40
C TYR A 136 2.52 2.24 11.80
N ASP A 137 2.67 2.35 10.49
CA ASP A 137 3.61 1.55 9.73
C ASP A 137 5.07 1.91 10.05
N ARG A 138 5.96 0.94 9.86
CA ARG A 138 7.40 1.17 9.99
C ARG A 138 7.86 2.19 8.96
N PRO A 139 8.91 2.99 9.29
CA PRO A 139 9.48 3.91 8.31
C PRO A 139 9.89 3.18 7.03
N SER A 140 9.56 3.77 5.90
CA SER A 140 9.96 3.30 4.57
C SER A 140 11.14 4.11 4.04
N PRO A 141 11.98 3.55 3.17
CA PRO A 141 13.01 4.32 2.49
C PRO A 141 12.34 5.32 1.52
N LEU A 142 12.72 6.57 1.64
CA LEU A 142 12.27 7.68 0.82
C LEU A 142 13.48 8.34 0.15
N VAL A 143 13.26 8.94 -1.00
CA VAL A 143 14.24 9.82 -1.66
C VAL A 143 13.83 11.26 -1.38
N GLU A 144 14.62 11.97 -0.58
CA GLU A 144 14.41 13.39 -0.32
C GLU A 144 15.18 14.20 -1.37
N ILE A 145 14.46 15.08 -2.08
CA ILE A 145 15.02 15.98 -3.08
C ILE A 145 14.85 17.40 -2.57
N SER A 146 15.97 18.04 -2.25
CA SER A 146 16.01 19.40 -1.72
C SER A 146 16.53 20.36 -2.79
N LEU A 147 15.63 21.13 -3.40
CA LEU A 147 16.01 22.15 -4.39
C LEU A 147 16.80 23.28 -3.74
N ASP A 148 17.92 23.67 -4.36
CA ASP A 148 18.63 24.90 -4.04
C ASP A 148 17.83 26.09 -4.62
N PRO A 149 17.29 26.98 -3.78
CA PRO A 149 16.46 28.09 -4.25
C PRO A 149 17.23 29.11 -5.10
N VAL A 150 18.55 29.28 -4.88
CA VAL A 150 19.37 30.20 -5.63
C VAL A 150 19.69 29.63 -7.01
N ALA A 151 20.23 28.41 -7.07
CA ALA A 151 20.58 27.75 -8.31
C ALA A 151 19.35 27.53 -9.21
N SER A 152 18.24 27.07 -8.65
CA SER A 152 17.00 26.85 -9.38
C SER A 152 16.41 28.15 -9.94
N SER A 153 16.44 29.23 -9.15
CA SER A 153 15.96 30.54 -9.60
C SER A 153 16.80 31.11 -10.73
N GLN A 154 18.12 31.01 -10.66
CA GLN A 154 19.03 31.47 -11.71
C GLN A 154 18.81 30.75 -13.05
N LEU A 155 18.39 29.50 -13.02
CA LEU A 155 18.09 28.70 -14.20
C LEU A 155 16.60 28.75 -14.61
N GLY A 156 15.80 29.55 -13.92
CA GLY A 156 14.36 29.70 -14.21
C GLY A 156 13.56 28.41 -13.93
N ILE A 157 14.03 27.57 -13.00
CA ILE A 157 13.33 26.34 -12.59
C ILE A 157 12.52 26.66 -11.35
N SER A 158 11.19 26.69 -11.50
CA SER A 158 10.30 26.83 -10.35
C SER A 158 10.15 25.48 -9.64
N ARG A 159 9.85 25.53 -8.33
CA ARG A 159 9.58 24.33 -7.52
C ARG A 159 8.48 23.46 -8.15
N THR A 160 7.36 24.06 -8.55
CA THR A 160 6.24 23.34 -9.17
C THR A 160 6.63 22.68 -10.49
N SER A 161 7.45 23.38 -11.32
CA SER A 161 7.95 22.80 -12.56
C SER A 161 8.86 21.60 -12.31
N ALA A 162 9.76 21.70 -11.32
CA ALA A 162 10.63 20.60 -10.93
C ALA A 162 9.85 19.40 -10.38
N GLU A 163 8.89 19.63 -9.49
CA GLU A 163 8.02 18.60 -8.92
C GLU A 163 7.25 17.84 -10.01
N LEU A 164 6.66 18.57 -10.98
CA LEU A 164 5.93 17.95 -12.08
C LEU A 164 6.84 17.11 -12.98
N GLN A 165 8.01 17.63 -13.34
CA GLN A 165 8.97 16.91 -14.17
C GLN A 165 9.49 15.64 -13.47
N LEU A 166 9.84 15.73 -12.19
CA LEU A 166 10.26 14.58 -11.40
C LEU A 166 9.15 13.54 -11.26
N MET A 167 7.91 13.97 -11.02
CA MET A 167 6.76 13.09 -10.97
C MET A 167 6.55 12.31 -12.26
N LEU A 168 6.77 12.94 -13.42
CA LEU A 168 6.65 12.30 -14.72
C LEU A 168 7.79 11.30 -14.99
N GLN A 169 9.00 11.60 -14.52
CA GLN A 169 10.18 10.77 -14.76
C GLN A 169 10.28 9.60 -13.77
N THR A 170 9.89 9.80 -12.51
CA THR A 170 9.95 8.77 -11.46
C THR A 170 8.66 8.00 -11.25
N GLY A 171 7.58 8.45 -11.85
CA GLY A 171 6.25 7.89 -11.66
C GLY A 171 5.46 7.73 -12.95
N LYS A 172 4.18 7.84 -12.81
CA LYS A 172 3.22 7.83 -13.91
C LYS A 172 2.13 8.85 -13.65
N MET A 173 1.65 9.51 -14.70
CA MET A 173 0.55 10.45 -14.63
C MET A 173 -0.58 10.01 -15.56
N GLN A 174 -1.80 9.96 -15.04
CA GLN A 174 -2.97 9.77 -15.88
C GLN A 174 -3.28 11.09 -16.60
N ILE A 175 -3.24 11.07 -17.92
CA ILE A 175 -3.45 12.24 -18.78
C ILE A 175 -4.85 12.26 -19.42
N GLY A 176 -5.61 11.18 -19.30
CA GLY A 176 -6.94 11.04 -19.84
C GLY A 176 -7.45 9.62 -19.75
N SER A 177 -8.51 9.35 -20.47
CA SER A 177 -9.07 8.01 -20.63
C SER A 177 -9.68 7.85 -22.03
N ILE A 178 -9.75 6.62 -22.48
CA ILE A 178 -10.46 6.21 -23.68
C ILE A 178 -11.54 5.21 -23.33
N TRP A 179 -12.62 5.19 -24.09
CA TRP A 179 -13.67 4.19 -23.94
C TRP A 179 -13.45 3.08 -24.97
N GLU A 180 -13.31 1.87 -24.48
CA GLU A 180 -13.11 0.69 -25.31
C GLU A 180 -14.32 -0.23 -25.22
N ALA A 181 -14.77 -0.71 -26.36
CA ALA A 181 -15.82 -1.72 -26.43
C ALA A 181 -15.18 -3.10 -26.37
N GLY A 182 -15.56 -3.88 -25.37
CA GLY A 182 -15.09 -5.24 -25.19
C GLY A 182 -16.25 -6.22 -25.00
N SER A 183 -15.95 -7.51 -25.07
CA SER A 183 -16.89 -8.58 -24.76
C SER A 183 -16.47 -9.29 -23.50
N VAL A 184 -17.33 -9.26 -22.48
CA VAL A 184 -17.17 -10.02 -21.25
C VAL A 184 -18.38 -10.94 -21.12
N ASP A 185 -18.15 -12.23 -20.95
CA ASP A 185 -19.20 -13.27 -20.87
C ASP A 185 -20.17 -13.25 -22.07
N GLY A 186 -19.66 -12.97 -23.29
CA GLY A 186 -20.46 -12.88 -24.50
C GLY A 186 -21.37 -11.65 -24.59
N LYS A 187 -21.26 -10.72 -23.64
CA LYS A 187 -22.01 -9.45 -23.66
C LYS A 187 -21.07 -8.30 -24.02
N SER A 188 -21.49 -7.49 -24.99
CA SER A 188 -20.77 -6.24 -25.31
C SER A 188 -20.89 -5.27 -24.14
N ARG A 189 -19.75 -4.78 -23.65
CA ARG A 189 -19.65 -3.75 -22.61
C ARG A 189 -18.65 -2.71 -23.03
N THR A 190 -18.92 -1.47 -22.68
CA THR A 190 -17.97 -0.37 -22.82
C THR A 190 -17.32 -0.11 -21.47
N TYR A 191 -16.01 -0.05 -21.44
CA TYR A 191 -15.26 0.23 -20.22
C TYR A 191 -14.23 1.34 -20.48
N GLU A 192 -13.96 2.08 -19.42
CA GLU A 192 -13.00 3.17 -19.45
C GLU A 192 -11.57 2.63 -19.25
N VAL A 193 -10.67 2.96 -20.18
CA VAL A 193 -9.26 2.60 -20.10
C VAL A 193 -8.46 3.87 -19.82
N PRO A 194 -7.74 3.96 -18.69
CA PRO A 194 -6.94 5.13 -18.36
C PRO A 194 -5.73 5.25 -19.29
N LEU A 195 -5.51 6.46 -19.80
CA LEU A 195 -4.33 6.84 -20.56
C LEU A 195 -3.27 7.34 -19.59
N VAL A 196 -2.13 6.64 -19.53
CA VAL A 196 -1.07 6.93 -18.58
C VAL A 196 0.22 7.30 -19.32
N LEU A 197 0.75 8.46 -18.98
CA LEU A 197 2.08 8.90 -19.40
C LEU A 197 3.10 8.47 -18.34
N LYS A 198 4.15 7.79 -18.77
CA LYS A 198 5.31 7.43 -17.93
C LYS A 198 6.59 7.48 -18.77
N ASP A 199 7.72 7.73 -18.12
CA ASP A 199 9.02 7.53 -18.75
C ASP A 199 9.30 6.02 -18.91
N ARG A 200 9.97 5.66 -20.01
CA ARG A 200 10.31 4.27 -20.30
C ARG A 200 11.29 3.69 -19.27
N ALA A 201 12.15 4.52 -18.72
CA ALA A 201 13.16 4.13 -17.73
C ALA A 201 12.60 3.96 -16.31
N THR A 202 11.40 4.46 -16.01
CA THR A 202 10.81 4.52 -14.65
C THR A 202 10.80 3.16 -13.93
N GLU A 203 10.59 2.06 -14.64
CA GLU A 203 10.51 0.73 -14.03
C GLU A 203 11.86 0.14 -13.61
N GLN A 204 12.96 0.67 -14.14
CA GLN A 204 14.32 0.22 -13.89
C GLN A 204 15.16 1.26 -13.14
N MET A 205 14.54 2.39 -12.78
CA MET A 205 15.23 3.50 -12.11
C MET A 205 15.71 3.08 -10.72
N THR A 206 16.98 3.29 -10.46
CA THR A 206 17.63 3.10 -9.17
C THR A 206 17.77 4.45 -8.43
N PHE A 207 18.16 4.42 -7.16
CA PHE A 207 18.42 5.64 -6.40
C PHE A 207 19.47 6.54 -7.06
N SER A 208 20.53 5.95 -7.61
CA SER A 208 21.59 6.68 -8.31
C SER A 208 21.13 7.36 -9.59
N ASP A 209 20.12 6.80 -10.26
CA ASP A 209 19.62 7.37 -11.51
C ASP A 209 18.81 8.67 -11.28
N VAL A 210 18.34 8.88 -10.04
CA VAL A 210 17.61 10.11 -9.69
C VAL A 210 18.53 11.34 -9.76
N ASP A 211 19.79 11.23 -9.34
CA ASP A 211 20.77 12.31 -9.42
C ASP A 211 21.06 12.74 -10.87
N ASP A 212 21.03 11.79 -11.78
CA ASP A 212 21.30 11.98 -13.21
C ASP A 212 20.03 12.39 -14.02
N THR A 213 18.91 12.54 -13.34
CA THR A 213 17.66 13.04 -13.94
C THR A 213 17.82 14.47 -14.43
N TYR A 214 17.25 14.79 -15.59
CA TYR A 214 17.33 16.13 -16.17
C TYR A 214 16.06 16.92 -15.95
N LEU A 215 16.23 18.20 -15.58
CA LEU A 215 15.16 19.18 -15.51
C LEU A 215 15.26 20.19 -16.66
N SER A 216 14.12 20.50 -17.27
CA SER A 216 14.05 21.53 -18.30
C SER A 216 13.91 22.91 -17.64
N THR A 217 14.73 23.84 -18.11
CA THR A 217 14.66 25.25 -17.71
C THR A 217 13.56 25.99 -18.46
N ALA A 218 13.24 27.22 -18.02
CA ALA A 218 12.29 28.08 -18.72
C ALA A 218 12.71 28.44 -20.16
N THR A 219 14.00 28.38 -20.47
CA THR A 219 14.57 28.64 -21.80
C THR A 219 14.62 27.39 -22.70
N GLY A 220 14.15 26.21 -22.19
CA GLY A 220 14.16 24.97 -22.95
C GLY A 220 15.49 24.21 -22.93
N THR A 221 16.49 24.66 -22.17
CA THR A 221 17.72 23.90 -21.92
C THR A 221 17.49 22.88 -20.83
N SER A 222 18.21 21.76 -20.87
CA SER A 222 18.13 20.72 -19.83
C SER A 222 19.37 20.75 -18.94
N VAL A 223 19.17 20.67 -17.63
CA VAL A 223 20.23 20.62 -16.62
C VAL A 223 20.04 19.41 -15.72
N PRO A 224 21.13 18.70 -15.32
CA PRO A 224 21.00 17.59 -14.41
C PRO A 224 20.54 18.05 -13.02
N LEU A 225 19.70 17.23 -12.36
CA LEU A 225 19.10 17.52 -11.06
C LEU A 225 20.16 17.89 -10.01
N ARG A 226 21.30 17.21 -10.00
CA ARG A 226 22.44 17.44 -9.07
C ARG A 226 23.02 18.86 -9.13
N GLN A 227 22.74 19.66 -10.16
CA GLN A 227 23.17 21.06 -10.23
C GLN A 227 22.23 22.01 -9.49
N VAL A 228 21.00 21.60 -9.26
CA VAL A 228 19.94 22.44 -8.66
C VAL A 228 19.32 21.86 -7.41
N ALA A 229 19.67 20.62 -7.07
CA ALA A 229 19.12 19.92 -5.90
C ALA A 229 20.13 18.98 -5.28
N GLY A 230 20.00 18.78 -3.96
CA GLY A 230 20.58 17.64 -3.25
C GLY A 230 19.60 16.48 -3.20
N VAL A 231 20.09 15.27 -3.43
CA VAL A 231 19.30 14.03 -3.33
C VAL A 231 19.87 13.18 -2.20
N ALA A 232 19.04 12.77 -1.27
CA ALA A 232 19.46 11.96 -0.13
C ALA A 232 18.45 10.87 0.21
N PRO A 233 18.91 9.67 0.60
CA PRO A 233 18.03 8.65 1.14
C PRO A 233 17.61 9.07 2.55
N ARG A 234 16.34 8.90 2.86
CA ARG A 234 15.75 9.17 4.17
C ARG A 234 14.78 8.06 4.56
N TRP A 235 14.70 7.78 5.84
CA TRP A 235 13.64 6.98 6.40
C TRP A 235 12.50 7.89 6.85
N GLY A 236 11.32 7.60 6.39
CA GLY A 236 10.14 8.40 6.74
C GLY A 236 8.87 7.57 6.76
N HIS A 237 7.86 8.07 7.46
CA HIS A 237 6.55 7.46 7.48
C HIS A 237 5.74 7.94 6.29
N THR A 238 5.11 7.01 5.59
CA THR A 238 4.25 7.29 4.42
C THR A 238 2.86 7.75 4.85
N LYS A 239 2.46 7.38 6.09
CA LYS A 239 1.15 7.70 6.64
C LYS A 239 1.27 8.29 8.04
N ILE A 240 0.63 9.42 8.27
CA ILE A 240 0.49 10.05 9.59
C ILE A 240 -0.99 10.22 9.88
N VAL A 241 -1.49 9.54 10.90
CA VAL A 241 -2.90 9.58 11.29
C VAL A 241 -3.13 10.69 12.29
N HIS A 242 -4.16 11.51 12.03
CA HIS A 242 -4.69 12.49 12.98
C HIS A 242 -6.15 12.14 13.27
N ARG A 243 -6.53 12.26 14.53
CA ARG A 243 -7.92 12.14 14.98
C ARG A 243 -8.25 13.32 15.88
N ASN A 244 -9.34 14.02 15.56
CA ASN A 244 -9.71 15.27 16.24
C ASN A 244 -8.58 16.32 16.30
N GLY A 245 -7.74 16.37 15.28
CA GLY A 245 -6.62 17.32 15.18
C GLY A 245 -5.34 16.87 15.89
N GLU A 246 -5.35 15.81 16.68
CA GLU A 246 -4.17 15.27 17.35
C GLU A 246 -3.61 14.05 16.63
N ARG A 247 -2.30 13.86 16.67
CA ARG A 247 -1.66 12.64 16.17
C ARG A 247 -2.15 11.44 16.97
N CYS A 248 -2.46 10.36 16.26
CA CYS A 248 -3.02 9.15 16.84
C CYS A 248 -2.31 7.92 16.30
N ILE A 249 -1.99 6.99 17.19
CA ILE A 249 -1.58 5.62 16.86
C ILE A 249 -2.60 4.68 17.48
N SER A 250 -3.17 3.79 16.66
CA SER A 250 -4.10 2.77 17.13
C SER A 250 -3.40 1.42 17.19
N VAL A 251 -3.66 0.66 18.26
CA VAL A 251 -3.29 -0.75 18.44
C VAL A 251 -4.58 -1.55 18.49
N THR A 252 -4.66 -2.59 17.67
CA THR A 252 -5.86 -3.43 17.53
C THR A 252 -5.49 -4.89 17.61
#